data_a3d76c7a24db5906cc82a901bf02bd48
#
_entry.id   a3d76c7a24db5906cc82a901bf02bd48
#
_cell.length_a   1.000
_cell.length_b   1.000
_cell.length_c   1.000
_cell.angle_alpha   90.00
_cell.angle_beta   90.00
_cell.angle_gamma   90.00
#
_symmetry.space_group_name_H-M   'P 1'
#
loop_
_entity.id
_entity.type
_entity.pdbx_description
1 polymer ?
#
loop_
_entity_poly.entity_id
_entity_poly.type
_entity_poly.pdbx_seq_one_letter_code
_entity_poly.pdbx_strand_id
1 'polypeptide(L)'
;MPIHIFNTFNDPSGITGTTVGNGVNDADQIVGRYQDATGFHGFLETGGTYTTLDDPFAVAGANSGTLANGINAKGQIVGTYTNAVGAHGFLLSGGTYITIDVPFGIPGNTFANGINDTGQIVGQYTDAHLNVHGFLYSGGNYFTFDDPLAAAGSTKATDINNIGQIVGNYTDAFGFHGFLYSGGVFTTLDDPLARPGSTFPNGINDSGQIVGTYIDVQGRNHSFLYSDGVFTSIDNPVANSGTLANGINNNGQIVGLLTDSTGTHGYLESTLPNPAPPAGTTADMILRHGVDGQYEIYDIGSNAILAGYQLGQVGTDWKFVGLGGFFGSDTTDLMLRNSNTGGFEVYDVSNNNITNAAFLGAIGLEWQLMGFGNFSSLGETDMMLRNVNTGGIEVCNIRNNQITNVPFIGTVGLTWQFSGVGNFSSLGESDLLLRNSNTGGLEVYDIANNAITNATFLGMVGLNWQYSGVGNFSSIPGETDLLLRNNTTGGLQVYDINNNQITGAAFLGTIGLDWQFAGVAPISGAGRSDLVLRNVNTGAFEVYNIANNQLIGAAPLGTVGLNWQLGGFAADPPTGAMGSPDAQPGSTSQLVQAMAGFGGGSGAADGLNAAPLGADISQQQFLTTPHA
;
A
#
# COMPACT_ATOMS: atom_id res chain seq x y z
N MET A 1 7.49 -1.21 -6.52
CA MET A 1 7.53 0.26 -6.43
C MET A 1 6.85 0.77 -7.67
N PRO A 2 5.96 1.74 -7.55
CA PRO A 2 5.51 2.45 -8.72
C PRO A 2 6.74 2.90 -9.53
N ILE A 3 6.61 2.93 -10.84
CA ILE A 3 7.70 3.37 -11.71
C ILE A 3 7.85 4.88 -11.52
N HIS A 4 8.93 5.31 -10.88
CA HIS A 4 9.27 6.71 -10.73
C HIS A 4 9.81 7.25 -12.05
N ILE A 5 9.10 8.20 -12.64
CA ILE A 5 9.54 8.91 -13.86
C ILE A 5 10.05 10.28 -13.45
N PHE A 6 11.31 10.55 -13.75
CA PHE A 6 11.94 11.85 -13.51
C PHE A 6 12.02 12.62 -14.82
N ASN A 7 11.19 13.62 -14.96
CA ASN A 7 11.26 14.57 -16.08
C ASN A 7 12.13 15.75 -15.67
N THR A 8 13.32 15.87 -16.25
CA THR A 8 14.20 17.01 -15.97
C THR A 8 13.76 18.24 -16.74
N PHE A 9 13.92 19.40 -16.12
CA PHE A 9 13.63 20.69 -16.73
C PHE A 9 14.71 21.72 -16.41
N ASN A 10 14.84 22.72 -17.29
CA ASN A 10 15.76 23.85 -17.12
C ASN A 10 15.08 25.12 -17.59
N ASP A 11 15.18 26.19 -16.79
CA ASP A 11 14.73 27.50 -17.24
C ASP A 11 15.63 27.98 -18.38
N PRO A 12 15.06 28.33 -19.54
CA PRO A 12 15.85 28.73 -20.72
C PRO A 12 16.59 30.08 -20.56
N SER A 13 16.21 30.88 -19.55
CA SER A 13 16.86 32.17 -19.24
C SER A 13 18.10 32.00 -18.36
N GLY A 14 18.20 30.83 -17.69
CA GLY A 14 19.31 30.56 -16.76
C GLY A 14 20.59 30.06 -17.42
N ILE A 15 21.68 30.15 -16.67
CA ILE A 15 22.92 29.44 -16.99
C ILE A 15 22.60 27.92 -16.90
N THR A 16 23.03 27.17 -17.91
CA THR A 16 22.87 25.71 -17.91
C THR A 16 23.40 25.10 -16.61
N GLY A 17 22.62 24.25 -15.98
CA GLY A 17 22.99 23.57 -14.74
C GLY A 17 22.82 24.42 -13.48
N THR A 18 21.86 25.36 -13.46
CA THR A 18 21.55 26.18 -12.28
C THR A 18 20.08 26.17 -11.88
N THR A 19 19.22 25.41 -12.59
CA THR A 19 17.78 25.36 -12.32
C THR A 19 17.45 24.43 -11.16
N VAL A 20 16.64 24.91 -10.22
CA VAL A 20 16.16 24.17 -9.05
C VAL A 20 14.65 24.30 -8.94
N GLY A 21 13.94 23.19 -8.87
CA GLY A 21 12.51 23.16 -8.51
C GLY A 21 12.36 23.13 -6.98
N ASN A 22 11.50 23.99 -6.42
CA ASN A 22 11.30 24.09 -4.98
C ASN A 22 9.88 23.68 -4.54
N GLY A 23 8.84 24.07 -5.25
CA GLY A 23 7.46 23.79 -4.93
C GLY A 23 6.64 23.42 -6.15
N VAL A 24 5.60 22.61 -5.95
CA VAL A 24 4.65 22.19 -7.00
C VAL A 24 3.24 22.16 -6.40
N ASN A 25 2.23 22.64 -7.15
CA ASN A 25 0.83 22.56 -6.76
C ASN A 25 0.06 21.50 -7.56
N ASP A 26 -1.21 21.26 -7.22
CA ASP A 26 -2.05 20.23 -7.84
C ASP A 26 -2.46 20.55 -9.30
N ALA A 27 -2.17 21.75 -9.78
CA ALA A 27 -2.35 22.16 -11.18
C ALA A 27 -1.06 22.02 -12.00
N ASP A 28 -0.09 21.26 -11.54
CA ASP A 28 1.23 21.00 -12.16
C ASP A 28 2.06 22.29 -12.39
N GLN A 29 1.78 23.35 -11.62
CA GLN A 29 2.59 24.56 -11.65
C GLN A 29 3.80 24.38 -10.73
N ILE A 30 5.00 24.65 -11.27
CA ILE A 30 6.26 24.50 -10.53
C ILE A 30 6.86 25.86 -10.28
N VAL A 31 7.30 26.09 -9.05
CA VAL A 31 8.09 27.26 -8.69
C VAL A 31 9.51 26.86 -8.28
N GLY A 32 10.44 27.77 -8.46
CA GLY A 32 11.82 27.50 -8.13
C GLY A 32 12.72 28.67 -8.42
N ARG A 33 13.98 28.38 -8.71
CA ARG A 33 14.98 29.38 -9.03
C ARG A 33 15.91 28.93 -10.16
N TYR A 34 16.45 29.88 -10.85
CA TYR A 34 17.61 29.74 -11.73
C TYR A 34 18.62 30.84 -11.43
N GLN A 35 19.82 30.73 -11.98
CA GLN A 35 20.84 31.75 -11.88
C GLN A 35 21.28 32.18 -13.27
N ASP A 36 21.50 33.51 -13.45
CA ASP A 36 22.14 34.09 -14.62
C ASP A 36 23.32 34.98 -14.22
N ALA A 37 23.81 35.80 -15.14
CA ALA A 37 24.95 36.72 -14.88
C ALA A 37 24.58 37.86 -13.90
N THR A 38 23.31 38.13 -13.68
CA THR A 38 22.82 39.22 -12.80
C THR A 38 22.47 38.74 -11.39
N GLY A 39 22.29 37.43 -11.19
CA GLY A 39 21.98 36.84 -9.87
C GLY A 39 21.01 35.68 -9.91
N PHE A 40 20.30 35.47 -8.80
CA PHE A 40 19.23 34.50 -8.70
C PHE A 40 17.87 35.11 -9.09
N HIS A 41 17.10 34.35 -9.84
CA HIS A 41 15.76 34.69 -10.27
C HIS A 41 14.79 33.58 -9.87
N GLY A 42 13.63 33.95 -9.35
CA GLY A 42 12.52 33.02 -9.20
C GLY A 42 11.91 32.71 -10.57
N PHE A 43 11.25 31.58 -10.68
CA PHE A 43 10.43 31.25 -11.84
C PHE A 43 9.10 30.60 -11.43
N LEU A 44 8.11 30.75 -12.31
CA LEU A 44 6.89 29.94 -12.38
C LEU A 44 6.91 29.21 -13.72
N GLU A 45 6.87 27.89 -13.69
CA GLU A 45 6.70 27.04 -14.85
C GLU A 45 5.25 26.56 -14.91
N THR A 46 4.63 26.62 -16.08
CA THR A 46 3.28 26.10 -16.33
C THR A 46 3.23 25.54 -17.76
N GLY A 47 3.10 24.20 -17.85
CA GLY A 47 2.95 23.52 -19.15
C GLY A 47 4.11 23.79 -20.13
N GLY A 48 5.35 23.82 -19.65
CA GLY A 48 6.55 24.10 -20.45
C GLY A 48 6.85 25.60 -20.67
N THR A 49 6.05 26.49 -20.11
CA THR A 49 6.24 27.95 -20.21
C THR A 49 6.81 28.50 -18.90
N TYR A 50 7.92 29.21 -18.99
CA TYR A 50 8.58 29.84 -17.85
C TYR A 50 8.27 31.33 -17.76
N THR A 51 7.94 31.79 -16.56
CA THR A 51 7.76 33.20 -16.23
C THR A 51 8.73 33.55 -15.11
N THR A 52 9.63 34.51 -15.36
CA THR A 52 10.55 35.02 -14.34
C THR A 52 9.78 35.77 -13.24
N LEU A 53 10.16 35.51 -12.00
CA LEU A 53 9.59 36.13 -10.80
C LEU A 53 10.69 36.90 -10.07
N ASP A 54 10.70 38.20 -10.25
CA ASP A 54 11.64 39.10 -9.56
C ASP A 54 10.87 40.06 -8.65
N ASP A 55 11.17 39.99 -7.34
CA ASP A 55 10.65 40.99 -6.41
C ASP A 55 11.26 42.36 -6.74
N PRO A 56 10.42 43.42 -6.87
CA PRO A 56 10.91 44.75 -7.27
C PRO A 56 11.89 45.40 -6.29
N PHE A 57 12.00 44.89 -5.05
CA PHE A 57 12.97 45.33 -4.05
C PHE A 57 14.23 44.49 -4.01
N ALA A 58 14.32 43.40 -4.79
CA ALA A 58 15.52 42.58 -4.89
C ALA A 58 16.66 43.38 -5.55
N VAL A 59 17.90 43.11 -5.10
CA VAL A 59 19.09 43.68 -5.72
C VAL A 59 19.82 42.64 -6.55
N ALA A 60 20.37 43.04 -7.66
CA ALA A 60 21.22 42.19 -8.49
C ALA A 60 22.55 41.87 -7.79
N GLY A 61 23.07 40.67 -8.00
CA GLY A 61 24.36 40.23 -7.48
C GLY A 61 24.49 38.70 -7.46
N ALA A 62 25.72 38.20 -7.51
CA ALA A 62 26.00 36.77 -7.67
C ALA A 62 25.32 35.83 -6.63
N ASN A 63 25.00 36.36 -5.44
CA ASN A 63 24.34 35.62 -4.37
C ASN A 63 23.07 36.33 -3.85
N SER A 64 22.47 37.19 -4.67
CA SER A 64 21.26 37.95 -4.36
C SER A 64 20.25 37.82 -5.47
N GLY A 65 19.04 38.29 -5.24
CA GLY A 65 17.91 38.18 -6.17
C GLY A 65 16.66 37.62 -5.51
N THR A 66 15.82 36.93 -6.28
CA THR A 66 14.56 36.36 -5.84
C THR A 66 14.60 34.84 -5.91
N LEU A 67 14.08 34.18 -4.88
CA LEU A 67 13.91 32.72 -4.79
C LEU A 67 12.43 32.42 -4.53
N ALA A 68 11.75 31.71 -5.42
CA ALA A 68 10.41 31.20 -5.19
C ALA A 68 10.51 29.83 -4.50
N ASN A 69 9.90 29.67 -3.31
CA ASN A 69 10.07 28.50 -2.46
C ASN A 69 8.83 27.60 -2.42
N GLY A 70 7.62 28.17 -2.30
CA GLY A 70 6.38 27.42 -2.20
C GLY A 70 5.26 28.05 -3.03
N ILE A 71 4.31 27.22 -3.45
CA ILE A 71 3.13 27.61 -4.21
C ILE A 71 1.91 26.82 -3.72
N ASN A 72 0.76 27.48 -3.55
CA ASN A 72 -0.49 26.83 -3.18
C ASN A 72 -1.42 26.61 -4.40
N ALA A 73 -2.56 25.94 -4.20
CA ALA A 73 -3.53 25.67 -5.26
C ALA A 73 -4.19 26.94 -5.84
N LYS A 74 -4.12 28.08 -5.13
CA LYS A 74 -4.62 29.38 -5.61
C LYS A 74 -3.61 30.14 -6.48
N GLY A 75 -2.41 29.56 -6.71
CA GLY A 75 -1.33 30.21 -7.43
C GLY A 75 -0.65 31.35 -6.64
N GLN A 76 -0.83 31.39 -5.32
CA GLN A 76 -0.08 32.28 -4.45
C GLN A 76 1.30 31.68 -4.20
N ILE A 77 2.35 32.49 -4.35
CA ILE A 77 3.75 32.05 -4.27
C ILE A 77 4.42 32.74 -3.09
N VAL A 78 5.14 31.97 -2.29
CA VAL A 78 6.01 32.53 -1.25
C VAL A 78 7.48 32.27 -1.57
N GLY A 79 8.32 33.10 -1.00
CA GLY A 79 9.75 32.95 -1.22
C GLY A 79 10.57 33.99 -0.48
N THR A 80 11.79 34.19 -0.95
CA THR A 80 12.76 35.11 -0.34
C THR A 80 13.36 36.02 -1.41
N TYR A 81 13.45 37.30 -1.13
CA TYR A 81 14.26 38.21 -1.91
C TYR A 81 15.39 38.81 -1.06
N THR A 82 16.48 39.21 -1.69
CA THR A 82 17.63 39.84 -1.00
C THR A 82 17.77 41.28 -1.47
N ASN A 83 17.88 42.19 -0.51
CA ASN A 83 18.20 43.58 -0.75
C ASN A 83 19.48 44.03 0.01
N ALA A 84 19.75 45.31 0.08
CA ALA A 84 20.94 45.85 0.77
C ALA A 84 20.93 45.61 2.31
N VAL A 85 19.76 45.33 2.90
CA VAL A 85 19.61 45.04 4.34
C VAL A 85 19.80 43.54 4.62
N GLY A 86 19.38 42.67 3.70
CA GLY A 86 19.50 41.23 3.85
C GLY A 86 18.36 40.48 3.15
N ALA A 87 17.97 39.33 3.71
CA ALA A 87 16.96 38.46 3.16
C ALA A 87 15.56 38.74 3.77
N HIS A 88 14.57 38.89 2.94
CA HIS A 88 13.19 39.21 3.29
C HIS A 88 12.26 38.16 2.70
N GLY A 89 11.26 37.71 3.44
CA GLY A 89 10.19 36.89 2.90
C GLY A 89 9.27 37.71 1.98
N PHE A 90 8.64 37.06 1.01
CA PHE A 90 7.56 37.65 0.21
C PHE A 90 6.38 36.69 0.02
N LEU A 91 5.22 37.28 -0.23
CA LEU A 91 4.03 36.66 -0.78
C LEU A 91 3.69 37.35 -2.11
N LEU A 92 3.70 36.61 -3.21
CA LEU A 92 3.18 37.05 -4.50
C LEU A 92 1.74 36.56 -4.65
N SER A 93 0.79 37.49 -4.76
CA SER A 93 -0.63 37.18 -4.89
C SER A 93 -1.27 38.13 -5.90
N GLY A 94 -1.90 37.59 -6.96
CA GLY A 94 -2.53 38.40 -8.00
C GLY A 94 -1.58 39.38 -8.68
N GLY A 95 -0.32 39.02 -8.86
CA GLY A 95 0.73 39.85 -9.48
C GLY A 95 1.31 40.93 -8.55
N THR A 96 0.95 40.94 -7.26
CA THR A 96 1.45 41.91 -6.27
C THR A 96 2.36 41.22 -5.27
N TYR A 97 3.57 41.76 -5.09
CA TYR A 97 4.50 41.33 -4.05
C TYR A 97 4.20 42.02 -2.71
N ILE A 98 4.14 41.24 -1.64
CA ILE A 98 3.91 41.70 -0.28
C ILE A 98 5.07 41.16 0.58
N THR A 99 5.80 42.05 1.23
CA THR A 99 6.90 41.65 2.14
C THR A 99 6.35 40.95 3.40
N ILE A 100 6.93 39.81 3.73
CA ILE A 100 6.63 39.00 4.90
C ILE A 100 7.85 39.01 5.82
N ASP A 101 7.95 39.99 6.68
CA ASP A 101 9.02 40.12 7.67
C ASP A 101 8.50 39.93 9.07
N VAL A 102 9.17 39.10 9.87
CA VAL A 102 8.82 38.90 11.26
C VAL A 102 9.19 40.16 12.08
N PRO A 103 8.22 40.86 12.69
CA PRO A 103 8.45 42.20 13.26
C PRO A 103 9.35 42.24 14.50
N PHE A 104 9.59 41.10 15.14
CA PHE A 104 10.48 40.93 16.30
C PHE A 104 11.79 40.20 15.93
N GLY A 105 12.01 39.89 14.65
CA GLY A 105 13.28 39.43 14.11
C GLY A 105 14.25 40.59 13.84
N ILE A 106 15.53 40.27 13.60
CA ILE A 106 16.47 41.25 13.05
C ILE A 106 16.13 41.54 11.58
N PRO A 107 16.17 42.82 11.13
CA PRO A 107 15.88 43.15 9.75
C PRO A 107 16.78 42.37 8.77
N GLY A 108 16.20 41.90 7.67
CA GLY A 108 16.96 41.20 6.64
C GLY A 108 17.32 39.74 7.01
N ASN A 109 16.54 39.10 7.87
CA ASN A 109 16.74 37.70 8.24
C ASN A 109 15.40 36.94 8.39
N THR A 110 14.48 37.14 7.45
CA THR A 110 13.22 36.39 7.36
C THR A 110 13.17 35.62 6.04
N PHE A 111 12.81 34.33 6.13
CA PHE A 111 12.70 33.41 4.99
C PHE A 111 11.31 32.79 5.01
N ALA A 112 10.49 33.06 3.99
CA ALA A 112 9.20 32.38 3.81
C ALA A 112 9.42 31.15 2.92
N ASN A 113 9.04 29.95 3.44
CA ASN A 113 9.38 28.68 2.80
C ASN A 113 8.15 27.96 2.23
N GLY A 114 7.08 27.78 3.01
CA GLY A 114 5.87 27.06 2.61
C GLY A 114 4.60 27.88 2.78
N ILE A 115 3.57 27.57 1.99
CA ILE A 115 2.25 28.19 2.02
C ILE A 115 1.15 27.17 1.75
N ASN A 116 0.09 27.17 2.57
CA ASN A 116 -1.10 26.37 2.30
C ASN A 116 -2.23 27.16 1.63
N ASP A 117 -3.34 26.48 1.27
CA ASP A 117 -4.49 27.09 0.57
C ASP A 117 -5.29 28.05 1.43
N THR A 118 -5.16 28.02 2.74
CA THR A 118 -5.78 29.00 3.62
C THR A 118 -4.97 30.30 3.72
N GLY A 119 -3.77 30.34 3.11
CA GLY A 119 -2.86 31.49 3.11
C GLY A 119 -1.99 31.56 4.38
N GLN A 120 -1.86 30.47 5.11
CA GLN A 120 -0.90 30.35 6.18
C GLN A 120 0.49 30.14 5.59
N ILE A 121 1.48 30.89 6.11
CA ILE A 121 2.86 30.85 5.61
C ILE A 121 3.76 30.43 6.75
N VAL A 122 4.69 29.52 6.47
CA VAL A 122 5.73 29.10 7.42
C VAL A 122 7.11 29.41 6.91
N GLY A 123 8.05 29.48 7.84
CA GLY A 123 9.43 29.73 7.51
C GLY A 123 10.30 29.88 8.75
N GLN A 124 11.36 30.66 8.61
CA GLN A 124 12.31 30.94 9.70
C GLN A 124 12.67 32.42 9.77
N TYR A 125 13.05 32.86 10.95
CA TYR A 125 13.63 34.18 11.18
C TYR A 125 14.75 34.11 12.21
N THR A 126 15.61 35.14 12.26
CA THR A 126 16.65 35.25 13.28
C THR A 126 16.30 36.35 14.28
N ASP A 127 16.39 36.08 15.57
CA ASP A 127 16.13 37.05 16.64
C ASP A 127 17.36 37.95 16.92
N ALA A 128 17.21 38.92 17.85
CA ALA A 128 18.27 39.84 18.20
C ALA A 128 19.49 39.18 18.91
N HIS A 129 19.34 37.94 19.38
CA HIS A 129 20.40 37.13 19.99
C HIS A 129 21.07 36.18 19.00
N LEU A 130 20.72 36.27 17.69
CA LEU A 130 21.17 35.41 16.60
C LEU A 130 20.62 33.97 16.66
N ASN A 131 19.53 33.76 17.38
CA ASN A 131 18.82 32.49 17.38
C ASN A 131 17.88 32.40 16.18
N VAL A 132 17.81 31.23 15.56
CA VAL A 132 16.88 30.92 14.45
C VAL A 132 15.64 30.24 15.00
N HIS A 133 14.49 30.75 14.66
CA HIS A 133 13.18 30.26 15.09
C HIS A 133 12.28 29.94 13.91
N GLY A 134 11.42 28.94 14.05
CA GLY A 134 10.30 28.73 13.15
C GLY A 134 9.20 29.78 13.35
N PHE A 135 8.54 30.21 12.29
CA PHE A 135 7.36 31.04 12.39
C PHE A 135 6.19 30.49 11.56
N LEU A 136 4.98 30.82 12.04
CA LEU A 136 3.72 30.69 11.32
C LEU A 136 3.11 32.09 11.17
N TYR A 137 2.85 32.53 9.94
CA TYR A 137 2.04 33.71 9.65
C TYR A 137 0.63 33.28 9.30
N SER A 138 -0.36 33.83 10.00
CA SER A 138 -1.77 33.50 9.77
C SER A 138 -2.65 34.72 10.07
N GLY A 139 -3.47 35.15 9.10
CA GLY A 139 -4.41 36.24 9.27
C GLY A 139 -3.79 37.57 9.72
N GLY A 140 -2.58 37.88 9.29
CA GLY A 140 -1.85 39.10 9.66
C GLY A 140 -1.02 39.01 10.95
N ASN A 141 -1.02 37.86 11.62
CA ASN A 141 -0.29 37.64 12.86
C ASN A 141 0.87 36.66 12.67
N TYR A 142 1.94 36.88 13.42
CA TYR A 142 3.10 36.00 13.46
C TYR A 142 3.15 35.24 14.79
N PHE A 143 3.36 33.92 14.70
CA PHE A 143 3.51 33.02 15.84
C PHE A 143 4.88 32.35 15.72
N THR A 144 5.67 32.40 16.79
CA THR A 144 6.95 31.68 16.88
C THR A 144 6.72 30.30 17.45
N PHE A 145 7.43 29.31 16.93
CA PHE A 145 7.49 27.97 17.52
C PHE A 145 8.90 27.39 17.42
N ASP A 146 9.29 26.63 18.45
CA ASP A 146 10.57 25.95 18.52
C ASP A 146 10.36 24.50 18.97
N ASP A 147 11.08 23.57 18.35
CA ASP A 147 11.08 22.18 18.80
C ASP A 147 11.71 22.10 20.20
N PRO A 148 11.05 21.44 21.16
CA PRO A 148 11.55 21.37 22.53
C PRO A 148 12.86 20.58 22.67
N LEU A 149 13.24 19.77 21.70
CA LEU A 149 14.51 19.04 21.66
C LEU A 149 15.63 19.83 20.96
N ALA A 150 15.28 20.93 20.30
CA ALA A 150 16.24 21.76 19.58
C ALA A 150 17.25 22.43 20.53
N ALA A 151 18.51 22.53 20.12
CA ALA A 151 19.42 23.50 20.71
C ALA A 151 18.83 24.91 20.51
N ALA A 152 19.03 25.81 21.48
CA ALA A 152 18.49 27.16 21.40
C ALA A 152 18.81 27.82 20.05
N GLY A 153 17.77 28.29 19.36
CA GLY A 153 17.92 28.99 18.08
C GLY A 153 18.29 28.11 16.90
N SER A 154 17.65 26.97 16.75
CA SER A 154 17.94 26.03 15.67
C SER A 154 16.73 25.44 14.96
N THR A 155 15.51 25.91 15.24
CA THR A 155 14.28 25.40 14.60
C THR A 155 13.97 26.13 13.29
N LYS A 156 13.69 25.38 12.23
CA LYS A 156 13.34 25.88 10.89
C LYS A 156 12.14 25.14 10.34
N ALA A 157 11.07 25.87 9.98
CA ALA A 157 9.97 25.30 9.22
C ALA A 157 10.25 25.36 7.71
N THR A 158 9.96 24.28 7.01
CA THR A 158 10.16 24.16 5.56
C THR A 158 8.86 24.18 4.79
N ASP A 159 7.81 23.51 5.27
CA ASP A 159 6.52 23.47 4.57
C ASP A 159 5.33 23.25 5.51
N ILE A 160 4.11 23.52 4.99
CA ILE A 160 2.83 23.40 5.69
C ILE A 160 1.73 22.90 4.76
N ASN A 161 0.93 21.92 5.20
CA ASN A 161 -0.22 21.43 4.46
C ASN A 161 -1.54 22.12 4.87
N ASN A 162 -2.66 21.76 4.20
CA ASN A 162 -3.96 22.38 4.41
C ASN A 162 -4.64 22.03 5.74
N ILE A 163 -4.22 20.96 6.41
CA ILE A 163 -4.70 20.60 7.75
C ILE A 163 -3.83 21.19 8.86
N GLY A 164 -2.82 22.02 8.50
CA GLY A 164 -1.99 22.75 9.43
C GLY A 164 -0.84 21.93 10.05
N GLN A 165 -0.46 20.82 9.43
CA GLN A 165 0.76 20.10 9.79
C GLN A 165 1.96 20.83 9.16
N ILE A 166 3.04 20.98 9.95
CA ILE A 166 4.26 21.69 9.54
C ILE A 166 5.43 20.72 9.64
N VAL A 167 6.25 20.69 8.60
CA VAL A 167 7.52 19.97 8.60
C VAL A 167 8.70 20.93 8.62
N GLY A 168 9.84 20.40 9.05
CA GLY A 168 11.06 21.17 9.10
C GLY A 168 12.21 20.42 9.76
N ASN A 169 13.20 21.16 10.21
CA ASN A 169 14.35 20.58 10.90
C ASN A 169 14.80 21.43 12.09
N TYR A 170 15.43 20.77 13.03
CA TYR A 170 16.12 21.40 14.17
C TYR A 170 17.53 20.81 14.30
N THR A 171 18.37 21.43 15.09
CA THR A 171 19.72 20.94 15.40
C THR A 171 19.85 20.71 16.90
N ASP A 172 20.46 19.61 17.28
CA ASP A 172 20.88 19.33 18.65
C ASP A 172 22.39 19.01 18.71
N ALA A 173 22.85 18.37 19.79
CA ALA A 173 24.24 17.98 19.96
C ALA A 173 24.70 16.85 19.00
N PHE A 174 23.77 16.15 18.37
CA PHE A 174 24.03 15.03 17.48
C PHE A 174 23.91 15.39 15.99
N GLY A 175 23.34 16.56 15.67
CA GLY A 175 23.22 17.06 14.30
C GLY A 175 21.84 17.57 13.94
N PHE A 176 21.45 17.40 12.68
CA PHE A 176 20.16 17.84 12.15
C PHE A 176 19.13 16.71 12.21
N HIS A 177 18.00 17.01 12.77
CA HIS A 177 16.84 16.12 12.90
C HIS A 177 15.65 16.72 12.16
N GLY A 178 14.89 15.89 11.47
CA GLY A 178 13.60 16.30 10.94
C GLY A 178 12.53 16.37 12.04
N PHE A 179 11.48 17.15 11.81
CA PHE A 179 10.28 17.12 12.64
C PHE A 179 9.00 17.20 11.81
N LEU A 180 7.94 16.63 12.37
CA LEU A 180 6.54 16.89 12.03
C LEU A 180 5.87 17.54 13.24
N TYR A 181 5.33 18.74 13.05
CA TYR A 181 4.50 19.44 14.05
C TYR A 181 3.02 19.29 13.66
N SER A 182 2.23 18.68 14.51
CA SER A 182 0.80 18.44 14.29
C SER A 182 0.02 18.58 15.59
N GLY A 183 -1.04 19.41 15.61
CA GLY A 183 -1.90 19.56 16.78
C GLY A 183 -1.20 20.01 18.06
N GLY A 184 -0.09 20.74 17.98
CA GLY A 184 0.69 21.20 19.13
C GLY A 184 1.78 20.24 19.59
N VAL A 185 2.00 19.13 18.89
CA VAL A 185 2.99 18.09 19.21
C VAL A 185 4.07 18.03 18.13
N PHE A 186 5.33 17.98 18.56
CA PHE A 186 6.47 17.70 17.70
C PHE A 186 6.78 16.20 17.74
N THR A 187 7.02 15.64 16.56
CA THR A 187 7.47 14.25 16.36
C THR A 187 8.75 14.29 15.56
N THR A 188 9.83 13.71 16.09
CA THR A 188 11.11 13.61 15.37
C THR A 188 10.99 12.65 14.19
N LEU A 189 11.53 13.06 13.05
CA LEU A 189 11.60 12.30 11.79
C LEU A 189 13.06 12.09 11.43
N ASP A 190 13.61 10.92 11.71
CA ASP A 190 14.96 10.53 11.33
C ASP A 190 14.90 9.32 10.40
N ASP A 191 15.43 9.46 9.20
CA ASP A 191 15.50 8.35 8.24
C ASP A 191 16.48 7.29 8.77
N PRO A 192 16.08 6.01 8.89
CA PRO A 192 16.93 4.95 9.42
C PRO A 192 18.17 4.64 8.55
N LEU A 193 18.20 5.08 7.29
CA LEU A 193 19.35 4.96 6.39
C LEU A 193 20.29 6.16 6.46
N ALA A 194 19.86 7.26 7.09
CA ALA A 194 20.68 8.43 7.30
C ALA A 194 21.82 8.14 8.30
N ARG A 195 22.96 8.79 8.11
CA ARG A 195 23.90 8.92 9.22
C ARG A 195 23.24 9.75 10.32
N PRO A 196 23.57 9.53 11.61
CA PRO A 196 22.98 10.32 12.69
C PRO A 196 23.07 11.83 12.45
N GLY A 197 21.99 12.54 12.68
CA GLY A 197 21.92 13.99 12.52
C GLY A 197 21.99 14.47 11.05
N SER A 198 21.30 13.81 10.14
CA SER A 198 21.35 14.13 8.70
C SER A 198 20.05 13.89 7.94
N THR A 199 18.90 14.16 8.58
CA THR A 199 17.57 14.07 7.94
C THR A 199 16.96 15.47 7.81
N PHE A 200 16.45 15.80 6.63
CA PHE A 200 15.94 17.12 6.26
C PHE A 200 14.59 16.99 5.52
N PRO A 201 13.45 17.02 6.21
CA PRO A 201 12.13 17.15 5.59
C PRO A 201 12.00 18.50 4.90
N ASN A 202 11.48 18.53 3.66
CA ASN A 202 11.38 19.73 2.85
C ASN A 202 9.95 20.07 2.44
N GLY A 203 9.11 19.07 2.10
CA GLY A 203 7.74 19.26 1.64
C GLY A 203 6.76 18.30 2.29
N ILE A 204 5.48 18.68 2.39
CA ILE A 204 4.39 17.87 2.94
C ILE A 204 3.09 18.11 2.15
N ASN A 205 2.36 17.06 1.81
CA ASN A 205 1.02 17.15 1.21
C ASN A 205 -0.11 16.90 2.23
N ASP A 206 -1.36 17.01 1.78
CA ASP A 206 -2.55 16.88 2.64
C ASP A 206 -2.81 15.45 3.13
N SER A 207 -2.26 14.45 2.44
CA SER A 207 -2.27 13.05 2.88
C SER A 207 -1.25 12.76 3.98
N GLY A 208 -0.43 13.75 4.37
CA GLY A 208 0.63 13.60 5.36
C GLY A 208 1.89 12.92 4.82
N GLN A 209 2.00 12.77 3.50
CA GLN A 209 3.24 12.31 2.87
C GLN A 209 4.28 13.43 2.92
N ILE A 210 5.49 13.08 3.32
CA ILE A 210 6.59 14.03 3.52
C ILE A 210 7.76 13.63 2.62
N VAL A 211 8.28 14.60 1.88
CA VAL A 211 9.51 14.42 1.09
C VAL A 211 10.66 15.21 1.68
N GLY A 212 11.86 14.74 1.43
CA GLY A 212 13.05 15.41 1.92
C GLY A 212 14.32 14.74 1.47
N THR A 213 15.39 15.06 2.18
CA THR A 213 16.74 14.59 1.87
C THR A 213 17.38 14.00 3.12
N TYR A 214 18.16 12.95 2.95
CA TYR A 214 19.07 12.47 3.97
C TYR A 214 20.48 12.28 3.43
N ILE A 215 21.46 12.22 4.33
CA ILE A 215 22.85 11.94 3.96
C ILE A 215 23.21 10.56 4.53
N ASP A 216 23.66 9.64 3.68
CA ASP A 216 24.04 8.29 4.11
C ASP A 216 25.40 8.27 4.86
N VAL A 217 25.75 7.10 5.39
CA VAL A 217 27.02 6.91 6.12
C VAL A 217 28.27 7.07 5.25
N GLN A 218 28.12 7.08 3.92
CA GLN A 218 29.19 7.37 2.96
C GLN A 218 29.26 8.88 2.60
N GLY A 219 28.34 9.71 3.09
CA GLY A 219 28.26 11.14 2.81
C GLY A 219 27.57 11.49 1.51
N ARG A 220 26.76 10.58 0.94
CA ARG A 220 25.99 10.81 -0.29
C ARG A 220 24.60 11.34 0.07
N ASN A 221 24.10 12.24 -0.77
CA ASN A 221 22.73 12.75 -0.64
C ASN A 221 21.74 11.79 -1.31
N HIS A 222 20.62 11.60 -0.65
CA HIS A 222 19.48 10.80 -1.10
C HIS A 222 18.19 11.55 -0.85
N SER A 223 17.19 11.31 -1.69
CA SER A 223 15.82 11.74 -1.44
C SER A 223 15.02 10.66 -0.72
N PHE A 224 14.07 11.05 0.11
CA PHE A 224 13.11 10.15 0.72
C PHE A 224 11.67 10.62 0.50
N LEU A 225 10.76 9.65 0.48
CA LEU A 225 9.34 9.79 0.73
C LEU A 225 9.03 9.09 2.05
N TYR A 226 8.44 9.82 3.00
CA TYR A 226 7.89 9.26 4.23
C TYR A 226 6.38 9.25 4.12
N SER A 227 5.78 8.06 4.27
CA SER A 227 4.34 7.83 4.25
C SER A 227 4.00 6.75 5.26
N ASP A 228 2.98 6.98 6.08
CA ASP A 228 2.45 6.00 7.03
C ASP A 228 3.50 5.37 7.97
N GLY A 229 4.48 6.15 8.38
CA GLY A 229 5.54 5.69 9.29
C GLY A 229 6.74 5.05 8.60
N VAL A 230 6.76 4.99 7.25
CA VAL A 230 7.80 4.31 6.47
C VAL A 230 8.58 5.31 5.62
N PHE A 231 9.92 5.22 5.67
CA PHE A 231 10.82 5.94 4.78
C PHE A 231 11.15 5.08 3.55
N THR A 232 11.03 5.66 2.37
CA THR A 232 11.39 5.04 1.08
C THR A 232 12.32 5.96 0.32
N SER A 233 13.48 5.46 -0.13
CA SER A 233 14.39 6.24 -0.98
C SER A 233 13.82 6.39 -2.39
N ILE A 234 13.87 7.62 -2.95
CA ILE A 234 13.34 7.98 -4.27
C ILE A 234 14.43 8.63 -5.14
N ASP A 235 15.54 7.97 -5.28
CA ASP A 235 16.69 8.52 -6.03
C ASP A 235 16.55 8.32 -7.53
N ASN A 236 16.95 9.34 -8.30
CA ASN A 236 17.08 9.21 -9.74
C ASN A 236 18.35 8.39 -10.06
N PRO A 237 18.22 7.27 -10.80
CA PRO A 237 19.36 6.38 -11.08
C PRO A 237 20.46 6.99 -11.96
N VAL A 238 20.19 8.12 -12.65
CA VAL A 238 21.19 8.81 -13.48
C VAL A 238 21.87 9.98 -12.76
N ALA A 239 21.45 10.31 -11.54
CA ALA A 239 22.09 11.37 -10.75
C ALA A 239 23.47 10.96 -10.26
N ASN A 240 24.49 11.76 -10.53
CA ASN A 240 25.88 11.48 -10.13
C ASN A 240 26.20 11.89 -8.69
N SER A 241 25.49 12.89 -8.17
CA SER A 241 25.72 13.49 -6.84
C SER A 241 24.51 13.41 -5.91
N GLY A 242 23.54 12.55 -6.25
CA GLY A 242 22.29 12.36 -5.51
C GLY A 242 21.14 13.21 -6.05
N THR A 243 19.97 12.88 -5.55
CA THR A 243 18.71 13.56 -5.84
C THR A 243 18.25 14.28 -4.57
N LEU A 244 17.68 15.48 -4.68
CA LEU A 244 17.15 16.25 -3.56
C LEU A 244 15.67 16.54 -3.83
N ALA A 245 14.76 15.98 -3.04
CA ALA A 245 13.33 16.26 -3.09
C ALA A 245 13.02 17.50 -2.24
N ASN A 246 12.34 18.49 -2.83
CA ASN A 246 12.05 19.77 -2.21
C ASN A 246 10.56 19.98 -1.91
N GLY A 247 9.66 19.55 -2.80
CA GLY A 247 8.22 19.73 -2.63
C GLY A 247 7.43 18.55 -3.17
N ILE A 248 6.21 18.37 -2.66
CA ILE A 248 5.25 17.34 -3.05
C ILE A 248 3.85 17.95 -3.12
N ASN A 249 3.05 17.59 -4.13
CA ASN A 249 1.65 17.98 -4.23
C ASN A 249 0.69 16.85 -3.78
N ASN A 250 -0.62 17.11 -3.81
CA ASN A 250 -1.63 16.13 -3.40
C ASN A 250 -1.83 15.00 -4.44
N ASN A 251 -1.31 15.17 -5.67
CA ASN A 251 -1.25 14.11 -6.68
C ASN A 251 -0.05 13.16 -6.48
N GLY A 252 0.77 13.40 -5.45
CA GLY A 252 1.98 12.62 -5.17
C GLY A 252 3.17 12.96 -6.09
N GLN A 253 3.08 14.02 -6.90
CA GLN A 253 4.19 14.47 -7.74
C GLN A 253 5.23 15.20 -6.89
N ILE A 254 6.49 14.91 -7.11
CA ILE A 254 7.62 15.42 -6.33
C ILE A 254 8.51 16.29 -7.22
N VAL A 255 8.80 17.49 -6.74
CA VAL A 255 9.73 18.41 -7.42
C VAL A 255 11.02 18.53 -6.61
N GLY A 256 12.11 18.75 -7.32
CA GLY A 256 13.39 18.92 -6.66
C GLY A 256 14.53 19.23 -7.64
N LEU A 257 15.72 18.79 -7.27
CA LEU A 257 16.90 18.91 -8.11
C LEU A 257 17.69 17.60 -8.17
N LEU A 258 18.33 17.37 -9.29
CA LEU A 258 19.37 16.36 -9.45
C LEU A 258 20.62 17.01 -10.06
N THR A 259 21.76 16.41 -9.81
CA THR A 259 23.02 16.86 -10.40
C THR A 259 23.66 15.73 -11.19
N ASP A 260 23.92 15.98 -12.47
CA ASP A 260 24.60 15.07 -13.37
C ASP A 260 25.91 15.68 -13.91
N SER A 261 26.47 15.10 -14.97
CA SER A 261 27.70 15.59 -15.60
C SER A 261 27.58 16.96 -16.32
N THR A 262 26.33 17.41 -16.54
CA THR A 262 26.04 18.70 -17.23
C THR A 262 25.65 19.81 -16.26
N GLY A 263 25.42 19.51 -15.00
CA GLY A 263 25.12 20.46 -13.94
C GLY A 263 23.90 20.07 -13.09
N THR A 264 23.27 21.08 -12.46
CA THR A 264 22.07 20.91 -11.65
C THR A 264 20.84 21.20 -12.50
N HIS A 265 19.90 20.28 -12.48
CA HIS A 265 18.63 20.34 -13.21
C HIS A 265 17.47 20.23 -12.23
N GLY A 266 16.41 21.01 -12.44
CA GLY A 266 15.13 20.73 -11.82
C GLY A 266 14.56 19.41 -12.33
N TYR A 267 13.82 18.70 -11.49
CA TYR A 267 13.05 17.54 -11.93
C TYR A 267 11.62 17.62 -11.39
N LEU A 268 10.70 17.05 -12.16
CA LEU A 268 9.38 16.64 -11.71
C LEU A 268 9.34 15.11 -11.75
N GLU A 269 9.22 14.50 -10.59
CA GLU A 269 8.98 13.07 -10.46
C GLU A 269 7.49 12.84 -10.37
N SER A 270 7.02 11.84 -11.09
CA SER A 270 5.65 11.34 -11.00
C SER A 270 5.68 9.81 -11.01
N THR A 271 4.76 9.22 -10.29
CA THR A 271 4.53 7.78 -10.39
C THR A 271 3.51 7.50 -11.49
N LEU A 272 3.86 6.63 -12.41
CA LEU A 272 2.83 6.07 -13.29
C LEU A 272 2.04 5.03 -12.49
N PRO A 273 0.71 5.05 -12.57
CA PRO A 273 -0.08 3.91 -12.10
C PRO A 273 0.35 2.66 -12.86
N ASN A 274 0.28 1.50 -12.21
CA ASN A 274 0.45 0.24 -12.89
C ASN A 274 -0.55 0.15 -14.04
N PRO A 275 -0.18 -0.44 -15.18
CA PRO A 275 -1.12 -0.67 -16.28
C PRO A 275 -2.27 -1.57 -15.82
N ALA A 276 -3.41 -1.43 -16.50
CA ALA A 276 -4.50 -2.38 -16.35
C ALA A 276 -4.04 -3.81 -16.69
N PRO A 277 -4.69 -4.85 -16.12
CA PRO A 277 -4.37 -6.23 -16.42
C PRO A 277 -4.32 -6.50 -17.93
N PRO A 278 -3.32 -7.26 -18.41
CA PRO A 278 -3.23 -7.65 -19.81
C PRO A 278 -4.47 -8.42 -20.29
N ALA A 279 -4.80 -8.33 -21.56
CA ALA A 279 -5.88 -9.12 -22.15
C ALA A 279 -5.61 -10.62 -21.93
N GLY A 280 -6.61 -11.34 -21.40
CA GLY A 280 -6.50 -12.76 -21.09
C GLY A 280 -6.14 -13.05 -19.62
N THR A 281 -6.00 -12.05 -18.77
CA THR A 281 -5.96 -12.24 -17.32
C THR A 281 -7.28 -12.84 -16.84
N THR A 282 -7.19 -13.87 -16.02
CA THR A 282 -8.34 -14.57 -15.45
C THR A 282 -8.23 -14.70 -13.94
N ALA A 283 -7.03 -14.46 -13.39
CA ALA A 283 -6.78 -14.48 -11.96
C ALA A 283 -5.59 -13.56 -11.61
N ASP A 284 -5.61 -13.05 -10.39
CA ASP A 284 -4.49 -12.35 -9.76
C ASP A 284 -3.90 -13.21 -8.65
N MET A 285 -2.59 -13.14 -8.49
CA MET A 285 -1.88 -13.70 -7.34
C MET A 285 -1.20 -12.58 -6.58
N ILE A 286 -1.48 -12.47 -5.30
CA ILE A 286 -0.81 -11.49 -4.42
C ILE A 286 0.25 -12.17 -3.59
N LEU A 287 1.44 -11.61 -3.60
CA LEU A 287 2.58 -12.01 -2.78
C LEU A 287 2.96 -10.90 -1.80
N ARG A 288 3.45 -11.31 -0.62
CA ARG A 288 3.97 -10.41 0.41
C ARG A 288 5.39 -10.82 0.77
N HIS A 289 6.31 -9.87 0.77
CA HIS A 289 7.66 -10.09 1.27
C HIS A 289 7.68 -10.10 2.81
N GLY A 290 8.18 -11.17 3.40
CA GLY A 290 8.10 -11.41 4.85
C GLY A 290 9.03 -10.53 5.69
N VAL A 291 10.06 -9.92 5.08
CA VAL A 291 11.10 -9.15 5.79
C VAL A 291 10.71 -7.68 5.93
N ASP A 292 10.22 -7.07 4.86
CA ASP A 292 9.94 -5.64 4.78
C ASP A 292 8.45 -5.29 4.59
N GLY A 293 7.60 -6.30 4.28
CA GLY A 293 6.17 -6.10 4.11
C GLY A 293 5.75 -5.57 2.73
N GLN A 294 6.63 -5.66 1.72
CA GLN A 294 6.30 -5.32 0.34
C GLN A 294 5.24 -6.27 -0.23
N TYR A 295 4.30 -5.72 -1.00
CA TYR A 295 3.27 -6.46 -1.73
C TYR A 295 3.47 -6.36 -3.23
N GLU A 296 3.24 -7.48 -3.91
CA GLU A 296 3.25 -7.59 -5.38
C GLU A 296 1.98 -8.29 -5.85
N ILE A 297 1.46 -7.86 -7.00
CA ILE A 297 0.35 -8.50 -7.72
C ILE A 297 0.86 -9.06 -9.04
N TYR A 298 0.38 -10.24 -9.40
CA TYR A 298 0.71 -10.93 -10.65
C TYR A 298 -0.56 -11.29 -11.38
N ASP A 299 -0.74 -10.73 -12.57
CA ASP A 299 -1.80 -11.09 -13.51
C ASP A 299 -1.53 -12.46 -14.10
N ILE A 300 -2.48 -13.37 -14.03
CA ILE A 300 -2.33 -14.75 -14.49
C ILE A 300 -3.45 -15.10 -15.47
N GLY A 301 -3.10 -15.79 -16.53
CA GLY A 301 -4.04 -16.34 -17.48
C GLY A 301 -3.41 -17.44 -18.34
N SER A 302 -4.22 -18.39 -18.81
CA SER A 302 -3.76 -19.50 -19.65
C SER A 302 -2.57 -20.27 -19.05
N ASN A 303 -2.56 -20.48 -17.74
CA ASN A 303 -1.50 -21.15 -16.98
C ASN A 303 -0.13 -20.42 -17.00
N ALA A 304 -0.12 -19.11 -17.17
CA ALA A 304 1.11 -18.33 -17.20
C ALA A 304 0.93 -17.00 -16.46
N ILE A 305 2.02 -16.49 -15.89
CA ILE A 305 2.10 -15.11 -15.44
C ILE A 305 2.20 -14.22 -16.68
N LEU A 306 1.24 -13.31 -16.83
CA LEU A 306 1.17 -12.36 -17.93
C LEU A 306 1.90 -11.06 -17.61
N ALA A 307 1.81 -10.61 -16.36
CA ALA A 307 2.47 -9.41 -15.86
C ALA A 307 2.66 -9.50 -14.34
N GLY A 308 3.47 -8.61 -13.78
CA GLY A 308 3.65 -8.48 -12.33
C GLY A 308 4.02 -7.06 -11.96
N TYR A 309 3.42 -6.53 -10.88
CA TYR A 309 3.56 -5.15 -10.44
C TYR A 309 3.68 -5.07 -8.93
N GLN A 310 4.36 -4.03 -8.46
CA GLN A 310 4.40 -3.72 -7.05
C GLN A 310 3.15 -2.94 -6.65
N LEU A 311 2.50 -3.36 -5.56
CA LEU A 311 1.35 -2.65 -4.99
C LEU A 311 1.77 -1.62 -3.93
N GLY A 312 2.87 -1.86 -3.23
CA GLY A 312 3.33 -1.00 -2.16
C GLY A 312 3.90 -1.79 -0.99
N GLN A 313 4.13 -1.11 0.13
CA GLN A 313 4.73 -1.69 1.34
C GLN A 313 3.89 -1.33 2.55
N VAL A 314 3.60 -2.31 3.40
CA VAL A 314 2.89 -2.13 4.66
C VAL A 314 3.74 -2.71 5.79
N GLY A 315 3.71 -2.11 6.97
CA GLY A 315 4.50 -2.54 8.13
C GLY A 315 4.40 -4.04 8.42
N THR A 316 5.48 -4.64 8.90
CA THR A 316 5.56 -6.10 9.07
C THR A 316 4.63 -6.67 10.15
N ASP A 317 4.07 -5.85 11.01
CA ASP A 317 3.03 -6.20 11.99
C ASP A 317 1.64 -6.36 11.35
N TRP A 318 1.42 -5.84 10.15
CA TRP A 318 0.24 -6.09 9.34
C TRP A 318 0.38 -7.40 8.57
N LYS A 319 -0.53 -8.31 8.80
CA LYS A 319 -0.55 -9.64 8.18
C LYS A 319 -1.69 -9.72 7.18
N PHE A 320 -1.44 -10.40 6.09
CA PHE A 320 -2.47 -10.70 5.11
C PHE A 320 -3.59 -11.52 5.77
N VAL A 321 -4.83 -11.15 5.49
CA VAL A 321 -6.05 -11.81 5.98
C VAL A 321 -6.86 -12.33 4.83
N GLY A 322 -7.02 -11.57 3.74
CA GLY A 322 -7.89 -11.95 2.68
C GLY A 322 -7.98 -11.06 1.46
N LEU A 323 -8.53 -11.66 0.40
CA LEU A 323 -9.00 -10.95 -0.78
C LEU A 323 -10.51 -11.03 -0.85
N GLY A 324 -11.15 -10.02 -1.40
CA GLY A 324 -12.58 -9.98 -1.63
C GLY A 324 -13.00 -8.73 -2.37
N GLY A 325 -14.27 -8.61 -2.69
CA GLY A 325 -14.88 -7.36 -3.18
C GLY A 325 -15.49 -6.62 -2.00
N PHE A 326 -14.71 -5.82 -1.30
CA PHE A 326 -15.18 -5.03 -0.14
C PHE A 326 -15.66 -3.65 -0.56
N PHE A 327 -15.20 -3.18 -1.71
CA PHE A 327 -15.58 -1.92 -2.31
C PHE A 327 -15.69 -2.03 -3.83
N GLY A 328 -16.79 -1.51 -4.40
CA GLY A 328 -16.97 -1.55 -5.86
C GLY A 328 -17.39 -2.91 -6.41
N SER A 329 -16.96 -3.19 -7.64
CA SER A 329 -17.32 -4.40 -8.40
C SER A 329 -16.15 -5.31 -8.71
N ASP A 330 -14.93 -4.99 -8.24
CA ASP A 330 -13.77 -5.86 -8.36
C ASP A 330 -13.71 -6.89 -7.22
N THR A 331 -12.81 -7.85 -7.34
CA THR A 331 -12.70 -8.98 -6.41
C THR A 331 -11.32 -9.07 -5.76
N THR A 332 -10.46 -8.09 -6.01
CA THR A 332 -9.04 -8.16 -5.65
C THR A 332 -8.70 -7.29 -4.45
N ASP A 333 -9.68 -6.69 -3.74
CA ASP A 333 -9.42 -5.89 -2.55
C ASP A 333 -8.68 -6.71 -1.50
N LEU A 334 -7.65 -6.09 -0.91
CA LEU A 334 -6.73 -6.71 0.02
C LEU A 334 -7.12 -6.36 1.46
N MET A 335 -7.39 -7.35 2.30
CA MET A 335 -7.60 -7.15 3.72
C MET A 335 -6.37 -7.55 4.53
N LEU A 336 -5.94 -6.67 5.41
CA LEU A 336 -4.85 -6.89 6.36
C LEU A 336 -5.34 -6.83 7.80
N ARG A 337 -4.64 -7.51 8.71
CA ARG A 337 -4.86 -7.43 10.14
C ARG A 337 -3.56 -7.13 10.87
N ASN A 338 -3.59 -6.17 11.77
CA ASN A 338 -2.47 -5.88 12.65
C ASN A 338 -2.35 -6.97 13.74
N SER A 339 -1.20 -7.63 13.80
CA SER A 339 -0.94 -8.75 14.72
C SER A 339 -0.80 -8.34 16.19
N ASN A 340 -0.61 -7.05 16.47
CA ASN A 340 -0.44 -6.51 17.82
C ASN A 340 -1.75 -5.95 18.39
N THR A 341 -2.56 -5.29 17.54
CA THR A 341 -3.76 -4.58 17.96
C THR A 341 -5.06 -5.27 17.59
N GLY A 342 -5.02 -6.20 16.63
CA GLY A 342 -6.22 -6.81 16.05
C GLY A 342 -6.98 -5.90 15.08
N GLY A 343 -6.41 -4.74 14.70
CA GLY A 343 -6.99 -3.82 13.71
C GLY A 343 -7.09 -4.45 12.33
N PHE A 344 -8.17 -4.19 11.63
CA PHE A 344 -8.38 -4.58 10.23
C PHE A 344 -8.32 -3.37 9.32
N GLU A 345 -7.67 -3.52 8.18
CA GLU A 345 -7.55 -2.50 7.14
C GLU A 345 -7.78 -3.13 5.77
N VAL A 346 -8.55 -2.45 4.92
CA VAL A 346 -8.83 -2.85 3.54
C VAL A 346 -8.14 -1.88 2.60
N TYR A 347 -7.52 -2.43 1.57
CA TYR A 347 -6.93 -1.71 0.45
C TYR A 347 -7.70 -2.07 -0.82
N ASP A 348 -8.35 -1.09 -1.42
CA ASP A 348 -9.08 -1.26 -2.67
C ASP A 348 -8.07 -1.36 -3.81
N VAL A 349 -8.10 -2.46 -4.55
CA VAL A 349 -7.18 -2.73 -5.66
C VAL A 349 -7.96 -2.72 -6.96
N SER A 350 -7.60 -1.83 -7.87
CA SER A 350 -8.19 -1.76 -9.19
C SER A 350 -7.13 -1.50 -10.25
N ASN A 351 -7.18 -2.23 -11.37
CA ASN A 351 -6.19 -2.13 -12.45
C ASN A 351 -4.74 -2.21 -11.93
N ASN A 352 -4.46 -3.17 -11.04
CA ASN A 352 -3.14 -3.39 -10.44
C ASN A 352 -2.62 -2.22 -9.57
N ASN A 353 -3.50 -1.36 -9.09
CA ASN A 353 -3.15 -0.22 -8.24
C ASN A 353 -4.01 -0.21 -6.97
N ILE A 354 -3.41 0.19 -5.84
CA ILE A 354 -4.19 0.56 -4.66
C ILE A 354 -4.81 1.92 -4.93
N THR A 355 -6.15 1.97 -4.91
CA THR A 355 -6.93 3.17 -5.22
C THR A 355 -7.49 3.85 -3.97
N ASN A 356 -7.62 3.11 -2.87
CA ASN A 356 -8.11 3.62 -1.59
C ASN A 356 -7.68 2.67 -0.46
N ALA A 357 -7.73 3.16 0.78
CA ALA A 357 -7.53 2.36 1.98
C ALA A 357 -8.49 2.80 3.09
N ALA A 358 -8.97 1.85 3.89
CA ALA A 358 -9.89 2.14 4.98
C ALA A 358 -9.63 1.25 6.21
N PHE A 359 -9.59 1.87 7.38
CA PHE A 359 -9.52 1.16 8.65
C PHE A 359 -10.93 0.73 9.08
N LEU A 360 -11.14 -0.59 9.21
CA LEU A 360 -12.44 -1.17 9.57
C LEU A 360 -12.70 -1.21 11.07
N GLY A 361 -11.69 -1.07 11.90
CA GLY A 361 -11.77 -1.21 13.35
C GLY A 361 -10.87 -2.32 13.88
N ALA A 362 -10.88 -2.54 15.21
CA ALA A 362 -10.08 -3.57 15.86
C ALA A 362 -10.97 -4.61 16.54
N ILE A 363 -10.63 -5.88 16.36
CA ILE A 363 -11.31 -7.03 16.99
C ILE A 363 -10.26 -7.82 17.77
N GLY A 364 -10.61 -8.29 18.97
CA GLY A 364 -9.68 -8.99 19.86
C GLY A 364 -8.94 -10.14 19.16
N LEU A 365 -7.69 -10.36 19.55
CA LEU A 365 -6.80 -11.35 18.90
C LEU A 365 -7.28 -12.80 19.09
N GLU A 366 -8.19 -13.05 20.03
CA GLU A 366 -8.86 -14.32 20.23
C GLU A 366 -9.89 -14.67 19.13
N TRP A 367 -10.21 -13.72 18.27
CA TRP A 367 -11.05 -13.94 17.10
C TRP A 367 -10.20 -14.20 15.86
N GLN A 368 -10.42 -15.31 15.22
CA GLN A 368 -9.72 -15.72 13.99
C GLN A 368 -10.67 -15.72 12.81
N LEU A 369 -10.13 -15.34 11.63
CA LEU A 369 -10.87 -15.44 10.38
C LEU A 369 -11.23 -16.90 10.09
N MET A 370 -12.49 -17.12 9.72
CA MET A 370 -12.97 -18.39 9.13
C MET A 370 -13.14 -18.27 7.62
N GLY A 371 -13.48 -17.08 7.10
CA GLY A 371 -13.70 -16.92 5.69
C GLY A 371 -14.50 -15.68 5.34
N PHE A 372 -14.65 -15.47 4.03
CA PHE A 372 -15.49 -14.43 3.46
C PHE A 372 -16.63 -15.05 2.66
N GLY A 373 -17.76 -14.38 2.60
CA GLY A 373 -18.92 -14.82 1.84
C GLY A 373 -20.09 -13.85 1.99
N ASN A 374 -21.18 -14.09 1.27
CA ASN A 374 -22.40 -13.30 1.39
C ASN A 374 -23.31 -13.90 2.50
N PHE A 375 -22.85 -13.86 3.74
CA PHE A 375 -23.58 -14.45 4.89
C PHE A 375 -24.78 -13.61 5.30
N SER A 376 -24.78 -12.31 5.00
CA SER A 376 -25.90 -11.40 5.23
C SER A 376 -27.04 -11.56 4.22
N SER A 377 -26.80 -12.25 3.10
CA SER A 377 -27.71 -12.33 1.93
C SER A 377 -28.00 -10.97 1.28
N LEU A 378 -27.14 -9.97 1.51
CA LEU A 378 -27.26 -8.61 0.94
C LEU A 378 -26.45 -8.43 -0.35
N GLY A 379 -25.75 -9.48 -0.81
CA GLY A 379 -24.88 -9.42 -1.99
C GLY A 379 -23.55 -8.73 -1.71
N GLU A 380 -23.13 -8.66 -0.45
CA GLU A 380 -21.89 -8.06 0.03
C GLU A 380 -20.86 -9.13 0.40
N THR A 381 -19.60 -8.78 0.48
CA THR A 381 -18.56 -9.67 1.02
C THR A 381 -18.46 -9.46 2.52
N ASP A 382 -19.03 -10.39 3.28
CA ASP A 382 -18.98 -10.39 4.74
C ASP A 382 -17.77 -11.18 5.24
N MET A 383 -17.26 -10.85 6.43
CA MET A 383 -16.16 -11.55 7.09
C MET A 383 -16.71 -12.39 8.25
N MET A 384 -16.42 -13.70 8.25
CA MET A 384 -16.78 -14.59 9.36
C MET A 384 -15.59 -14.79 10.29
N LEU A 385 -15.83 -14.61 11.59
CA LEU A 385 -14.83 -14.76 12.65
C LEU A 385 -15.26 -15.84 13.65
N ARG A 386 -14.27 -16.52 14.22
CA ARG A 386 -14.47 -17.51 15.29
C ARG A 386 -13.60 -17.18 16.49
N ASN A 387 -14.18 -17.21 17.66
CA ASN A 387 -13.45 -17.10 18.92
C ASN A 387 -12.76 -18.42 19.25
N VAL A 388 -11.44 -18.42 19.38
CA VAL A 388 -10.62 -19.63 19.61
C VAL A 388 -10.80 -20.23 21.01
N ASN A 389 -11.28 -19.45 21.97
CA ASN A 389 -11.48 -19.89 23.35
C ASN A 389 -12.86 -20.49 23.60
N THR A 390 -13.88 -19.99 22.89
CA THR A 390 -15.27 -20.36 23.12
C THR A 390 -15.91 -21.13 21.96
N GLY A 391 -15.36 -21.00 20.75
CA GLY A 391 -15.95 -21.51 19.53
C GLY A 391 -17.12 -20.67 19.01
N GLY A 392 -17.36 -19.49 19.60
CA GLY A 392 -18.38 -18.55 19.14
C GLY A 392 -18.07 -18.03 17.73
N ILE A 393 -19.11 -17.89 16.90
CA ILE A 393 -19.01 -17.43 15.51
C ILE A 393 -19.77 -16.12 15.37
N GLU A 394 -19.10 -15.11 14.78
CA GLU A 394 -19.66 -13.82 14.41
C GLU A 394 -19.45 -13.55 12.93
N VAL A 395 -20.37 -12.81 12.33
CA VAL A 395 -20.28 -12.33 10.95
C VAL A 395 -20.15 -10.81 10.99
N CYS A 396 -19.07 -10.26 10.44
CA CYS A 396 -18.92 -8.83 10.22
C CYS A 396 -19.45 -8.50 8.84
N ASN A 397 -20.60 -7.83 8.77
CA ASN A 397 -21.13 -7.33 7.50
C ASN A 397 -20.31 -6.11 7.06
N ILE A 398 -19.72 -6.17 5.86
CA ILE A 398 -18.86 -5.13 5.33
C ILE A 398 -19.51 -4.50 4.11
N ARG A 399 -19.64 -3.18 4.12
CA ARG A 399 -20.19 -2.41 3.00
C ARG A 399 -19.45 -1.08 2.84
N ASN A 400 -19.00 -0.79 1.62
CA ASN A 400 -18.25 0.43 1.32
C ASN A 400 -17.11 0.65 2.32
N ASN A 401 -16.31 -0.38 2.55
CA ASN A 401 -15.17 -0.36 3.49
C ASN A 401 -15.56 0.02 4.94
N GLN A 402 -16.74 -0.36 5.38
CA GLN A 402 -17.20 -0.15 6.76
C GLN A 402 -17.88 -1.40 7.30
N ILE A 403 -17.58 -1.77 8.54
CA ILE A 403 -18.35 -2.78 9.27
C ILE A 403 -19.69 -2.15 9.69
N THR A 404 -20.78 -2.67 9.15
CA THR A 404 -22.13 -2.14 9.37
C THR A 404 -22.88 -2.88 10.47
N ASN A 405 -22.54 -4.16 10.72
CA ASN A 405 -23.15 -5.01 11.72
C ASN A 405 -22.22 -6.17 12.10
N VAL A 406 -22.37 -6.72 13.32
CA VAL A 406 -21.57 -7.86 13.79
C VAL A 406 -22.50 -8.84 14.56
N PRO A 407 -23.39 -9.57 13.87
CA PRO A 407 -24.24 -10.54 14.52
C PRO A 407 -23.49 -11.79 14.99
N PHE A 408 -23.78 -12.25 16.20
CA PHE A 408 -23.39 -13.56 16.69
C PHE A 408 -24.34 -14.61 16.12
N ILE A 409 -23.81 -15.62 15.42
CA ILE A 409 -24.63 -16.61 14.71
C ILE A 409 -24.66 -17.99 15.37
N GLY A 410 -23.80 -18.24 16.38
CA GLY A 410 -23.81 -19.51 17.09
C GLY A 410 -22.46 -19.89 17.67
N THR A 411 -22.37 -21.13 18.16
CA THR A 411 -21.14 -21.69 18.73
C THR A 411 -20.91 -23.10 18.19
N VAL A 412 -19.69 -23.38 17.74
CA VAL A 412 -19.26 -24.73 17.35
C VAL A 412 -18.16 -25.22 18.28
N GLY A 413 -18.11 -26.52 18.51
CA GLY A 413 -17.11 -27.13 19.39
C GLY A 413 -15.69 -26.85 18.90
N LEU A 414 -14.72 -26.71 19.81
CA LEU A 414 -13.32 -26.36 19.48
C LEU A 414 -12.62 -27.41 18.64
N THR A 415 -13.12 -28.64 18.58
CA THR A 415 -12.61 -29.72 17.71
C THR A 415 -13.03 -29.58 16.25
N TRP A 416 -13.96 -28.68 15.94
CA TRP A 416 -14.36 -28.40 14.58
C TRP A 416 -13.45 -27.33 13.97
N GLN A 417 -12.89 -27.63 12.82
CA GLN A 417 -11.94 -26.80 12.08
C GLN A 417 -12.58 -26.32 10.79
N PHE A 418 -12.20 -25.12 10.37
CA PHE A 418 -12.62 -24.56 9.10
C PHE A 418 -12.16 -25.44 7.92
N SER A 419 -13.04 -25.67 6.96
CA SER A 419 -12.78 -26.46 5.76
C SER A 419 -13.44 -25.87 4.51
N GLY A 420 -13.84 -24.61 4.54
CA GLY A 420 -14.28 -23.89 3.36
C GLY A 420 -15.60 -23.13 3.52
N VAL A 421 -15.81 -22.21 2.61
CA VAL A 421 -17.07 -21.52 2.35
C VAL A 421 -17.46 -21.80 0.90
N GLY A 422 -18.73 -22.11 0.66
CA GLY A 422 -19.23 -22.39 -0.69
C GLY A 422 -20.74 -22.52 -0.71
N ASN A 423 -21.33 -22.74 -1.87
CA ASN A 423 -22.77 -22.99 -2.03
C ASN A 423 -23.05 -24.50 -1.97
N PHE A 424 -22.84 -25.13 -0.81
CA PHE A 424 -23.02 -26.56 -0.61
C PHE A 424 -24.50 -26.97 -0.55
N SER A 425 -25.36 -26.06 -0.09
CA SER A 425 -26.81 -26.23 -0.08
C SER A 425 -27.45 -26.15 -1.46
N SER A 426 -26.74 -25.60 -2.45
CA SER A 426 -27.25 -25.28 -3.79
C SER A 426 -28.39 -24.24 -3.79
N LEU A 427 -28.51 -23.45 -2.71
CA LEU A 427 -29.51 -22.38 -2.57
C LEU A 427 -28.98 -21.01 -2.99
N GLY A 428 -27.71 -20.92 -3.45
CA GLY A 428 -27.06 -19.67 -3.79
C GLY A 428 -26.56 -18.87 -2.57
N GLU A 429 -26.42 -19.53 -1.43
CA GLU A 429 -25.94 -18.96 -0.17
C GLU A 429 -24.45 -19.24 0.02
N SER A 430 -23.85 -18.57 1.02
CA SER A 430 -22.47 -18.83 1.44
C SER A 430 -22.50 -19.75 2.67
N ASP A 431 -22.43 -21.05 2.44
CA ASP A 431 -22.46 -22.07 3.49
C ASP A 431 -21.05 -22.29 4.05
N LEU A 432 -20.98 -22.70 5.33
CA LEU A 432 -19.75 -23.01 6.04
C LEU A 432 -19.53 -24.51 6.13
N LEU A 433 -18.40 -25.01 5.63
CA LEU A 433 -17.98 -26.40 5.82
C LEU A 433 -16.96 -26.48 6.96
N LEU A 434 -17.23 -27.36 7.92
CA LEU A 434 -16.34 -27.68 9.02
C LEU A 434 -15.91 -29.15 9.01
N ARG A 435 -14.71 -29.41 9.54
CA ARG A 435 -14.17 -30.75 9.74
C ARG A 435 -13.80 -30.98 11.20
N ASN A 436 -14.23 -32.07 11.77
CA ASN A 436 -13.86 -32.47 13.14
C ASN A 436 -12.44 -33.06 13.17
N SER A 437 -11.52 -32.45 13.94
CA SER A 437 -10.13 -32.87 14.05
C SER A 437 -9.92 -34.23 14.73
N ASN A 438 -10.88 -34.69 15.55
CA ASN A 438 -10.77 -35.94 16.27
C ASN A 438 -11.36 -37.13 15.50
N THR A 439 -12.39 -36.87 14.70
CA THR A 439 -13.15 -37.96 14.05
C THR A 439 -13.01 -37.93 12.52
N GLY A 440 -12.62 -36.79 11.94
CA GLY A 440 -12.68 -36.56 10.50
C GLY A 440 -14.08 -36.32 9.96
N GLY A 441 -15.07 -36.11 10.83
CA GLY A 441 -16.44 -35.78 10.42
C GLY A 441 -16.52 -34.47 9.68
N LEU A 442 -17.29 -34.42 8.59
CA LEU A 442 -17.57 -33.22 7.79
C LEU A 442 -19.01 -32.78 8.04
N GLU A 443 -19.22 -31.49 8.26
CA GLU A 443 -20.52 -30.89 8.52
C GLU A 443 -20.65 -29.56 7.80
N VAL A 444 -21.75 -29.37 7.09
CA VAL A 444 -22.11 -28.10 6.42
C VAL A 444 -23.12 -27.35 7.27
N TYR A 445 -22.94 -26.07 7.39
CA TYR A 445 -23.87 -25.13 8.01
C TYR A 445 -24.35 -24.17 6.94
N ASP A 446 -25.62 -24.22 6.60
CA ASP A 446 -26.26 -23.29 5.67
C ASP A 446 -26.48 -21.96 6.39
N ILE A 447 -26.03 -20.87 5.77
CA ILE A 447 -26.07 -19.54 6.40
C ILE A 447 -26.75 -18.55 5.48
N ALA A 448 -27.85 -17.97 5.96
CA ALA A 448 -28.57 -16.91 5.28
C ALA A 448 -29.03 -15.84 6.28
N ASN A 449 -29.05 -14.58 5.84
CA ASN A 449 -29.49 -13.45 6.66
C ASN A 449 -28.79 -13.40 8.04
N ASN A 450 -27.49 -13.71 8.08
CA ASN A 450 -26.71 -13.77 9.31
C ASN A 450 -27.22 -14.78 10.34
N ALA A 451 -27.76 -15.90 9.90
CA ALA A 451 -28.23 -16.97 10.78
C ALA A 451 -27.89 -18.34 10.19
N ILE A 452 -27.55 -19.30 11.06
CA ILE A 452 -27.46 -20.71 10.67
C ILE A 452 -28.88 -21.19 10.46
N THR A 453 -29.25 -21.57 9.24
CA THR A 453 -30.58 -22.00 8.85
C THR A 453 -30.71 -23.52 8.88
N ASN A 454 -29.62 -24.25 8.69
CA ASN A 454 -29.55 -25.70 8.72
C ASN A 454 -28.14 -26.17 9.06
N ALA A 455 -27.99 -27.42 9.49
CA ALA A 455 -26.72 -28.10 9.69
C ALA A 455 -26.86 -29.57 9.24
N THR A 456 -25.94 -30.00 8.37
CA THR A 456 -26.00 -31.35 7.77
C THR A 456 -24.64 -32.04 7.89
N PHE A 457 -24.65 -33.24 8.46
CA PHE A 457 -23.49 -34.11 8.52
C PHE A 457 -23.30 -34.83 7.17
N LEU A 458 -22.14 -34.58 6.51
CA LEU A 458 -21.83 -35.16 5.20
C LEU A 458 -21.21 -36.57 5.26
N GLY A 459 -20.58 -36.91 6.38
CA GLY A 459 -19.84 -38.16 6.53
C GLY A 459 -18.47 -37.97 7.21
N MET A 460 -17.63 -38.99 7.14
CA MET A 460 -16.30 -38.96 7.74
C MET A 460 -15.22 -39.26 6.71
N VAL A 461 -14.11 -38.52 6.79
CA VAL A 461 -12.88 -38.78 6.04
C VAL A 461 -11.77 -39.16 7.02
N GLY A 462 -10.77 -39.92 6.59
CA GLY A 462 -9.63 -40.28 7.44
C GLY A 462 -8.87 -39.05 7.97
N LEU A 463 -8.31 -39.14 9.17
CA LEU A 463 -7.63 -38.01 9.82
C LEU A 463 -6.39 -37.53 9.05
N ASN A 464 -5.81 -38.37 8.21
CA ASN A 464 -4.70 -38.05 7.33
C ASN A 464 -5.12 -37.29 6.04
N TRP A 465 -6.40 -37.06 5.83
CA TRP A 465 -6.91 -36.21 4.76
C TRP A 465 -7.10 -34.78 5.28
N GLN A 466 -6.50 -33.85 4.59
CA GLN A 466 -6.49 -32.44 4.94
C GLN A 466 -7.20 -31.63 3.85
N TYR A 467 -7.81 -30.54 4.27
CA TYR A 467 -8.41 -29.56 3.38
C TYR A 467 -7.39 -29.01 2.37
N SER A 468 -7.76 -28.94 1.10
CA SER A 468 -6.96 -28.41 0.00
C SER A 468 -7.80 -27.62 -1.00
N GLY A 469 -8.87 -27.02 -0.57
CA GLY A 469 -9.68 -26.10 -1.33
C GLY A 469 -11.10 -26.57 -1.60
N VAL A 470 -11.94 -25.64 -2.01
CA VAL A 470 -13.21 -25.91 -2.65
C VAL A 470 -13.27 -25.17 -3.99
N GLY A 471 -14.10 -25.68 -4.89
CA GLY A 471 -14.28 -25.14 -6.23
C GLY A 471 -15.26 -26.00 -7.01
N ASN A 472 -15.50 -25.67 -8.24
CA ASN A 472 -16.30 -26.50 -9.13
C ASN A 472 -15.37 -27.42 -9.95
N PHE A 473 -14.91 -28.52 -9.34
CA PHE A 473 -14.00 -29.48 -9.99
C PHE A 473 -14.77 -30.50 -10.85
N SER A 474 -16.03 -30.75 -10.54
CA SER A 474 -16.95 -31.58 -11.31
C SER A 474 -17.33 -30.96 -12.65
N SER A 475 -17.17 -29.64 -12.79
CA SER A 475 -17.65 -28.83 -13.92
C SER A 475 -19.19 -28.83 -14.05
N ILE A 476 -19.91 -29.17 -12.99
CA ILE A 476 -21.37 -29.07 -12.94
C ILE A 476 -21.75 -27.67 -12.42
N PRO A 477 -22.50 -26.87 -13.20
CA PRO A 477 -22.85 -25.51 -12.78
C PRO A 477 -23.63 -25.50 -11.47
N GLY A 478 -23.22 -24.59 -10.56
CA GLY A 478 -23.89 -24.39 -9.26
C GLY A 478 -23.48 -25.36 -8.15
N GLU A 479 -22.58 -26.32 -8.43
CA GLU A 479 -21.99 -27.18 -7.39
C GLU A 479 -20.74 -26.53 -6.78
N THR A 480 -20.51 -26.86 -5.50
CA THR A 480 -19.26 -26.56 -4.80
C THR A 480 -18.66 -27.86 -4.29
N ASP A 481 -17.54 -28.25 -4.87
CA ASP A 481 -16.86 -29.50 -4.54
C ASP A 481 -15.75 -29.27 -3.52
N LEU A 482 -15.46 -30.29 -2.70
CA LEU A 482 -14.40 -30.30 -1.71
C LEU A 482 -13.18 -31.07 -2.21
N LEU A 483 -12.03 -30.44 -2.26
CA LEU A 483 -10.75 -31.09 -2.51
C LEU A 483 -10.00 -31.33 -1.20
N LEU A 484 -9.62 -32.58 -0.98
CA LEU A 484 -8.78 -33.01 0.13
C LEU A 484 -7.46 -33.57 -0.36
N ARG A 485 -6.40 -33.40 0.46
CA ARG A 485 -5.08 -33.99 0.22
C ARG A 485 -4.68 -34.88 1.39
N ASN A 486 -4.15 -36.04 1.08
CA ASN A 486 -3.60 -36.95 2.07
C ASN A 486 -2.19 -36.50 2.47
N ASN A 487 -1.98 -36.18 3.75
CA ASN A 487 -0.70 -35.69 4.27
C ASN A 487 0.38 -36.76 4.41
N THR A 488 0.03 -38.03 4.21
CA THR A 488 0.98 -39.15 4.29
C THR A 488 1.40 -39.64 2.91
N THR A 489 0.48 -39.62 1.95
CA THR A 489 0.74 -40.17 0.60
C THR A 489 0.81 -39.10 -0.48
N GLY A 490 0.33 -37.88 -0.20
CA GLY A 490 0.17 -36.82 -1.21
C GLY A 490 -1.02 -37.04 -2.16
N GLY A 491 -1.88 -38.04 -1.90
CA GLY A 491 -3.05 -38.30 -2.71
C GLY A 491 -4.07 -37.15 -2.70
N LEU A 492 -4.66 -36.83 -3.84
CA LEU A 492 -5.71 -35.82 -3.99
C LEU A 492 -7.05 -36.51 -4.26
N GLN A 493 -8.09 -36.07 -3.54
CA GLN A 493 -9.45 -36.58 -3.63
C GLN A 493 -10.45 -35.43 -3.70
N VAL A 494 -11.30 -35.43 -4.71
CA VAL A 494 -12.46 -34.54 -4.82
C VAL A 494 -13.70 -35.25 -4.30
N TYR A 495 -14.57 -34.49 -3.64
CA TYR A 495 -15.92 -34.88 -3.25
C TYR A 495 -16.89 -33.85 -3.84
N ASP A 496 -17.79 -34.33 -4.71
CA ASP A 496 -18.85 -33.51 -5.29
C ASP A 496 -19.94 -33.32 -4.24
N ILE A 497 -20.32 -32.06 -3.99
CA ILE A 497 -21.33 -31.75 -2.97
C ILE A 497 -22.45 -30.94 -3.61
N ASN A 498 -23.68 -31.46 -3.46
CA ASN A 498 -24.89 -30.84 -3.95
C ASN A 498 -26.03 -31.06 -2.95
N ASN A 499 -26.85 -30.04 -2.67
CA ASN A 499 -27.95 -30.11 -1.68
C ASN A 499 -27.48 -30.71 -0.36
N ASN A 500 -26.32 -30.30 0.15
CA ASN A 500 -25.71 -30.79 1.40
C ASN A 500 -25.53 -32.33 1.44
N GLN A 501 -25.24 -32.94 0.30
CA GLN A 501 -24.93 -34.35 0.18
C GLN A 501 -23.71 -34.58 -0.70
N ILE A 502 -22.87 -35.55 -0.33
CA ILE A 502 -21.80 -36.02 -1.22
C ILE A 502 -22.47 -36.85 -2.31
N THR A 503 -22.42 -36.36 -3.55
CA THR A 503 -23.01 -36.98 -4.73
C THR A 503 -22.03 -37.81 -5.53
N GLY A 504 -20.72 -37.50 -5.40
CA GLY A 504 -19.65 -38.17 -6.09
C GLY A 504 -18.34 -38.08 -5.33
N ALA A 505 -17.35 -38.86 -5.78
CA ALA A 505 -16.00 -38.78 -5.29
C ALA A 505 -15.01 -39.29 -6.37
N ALA A 506 -13.90 -38.58 -6.55
CA ALA A 506 -12.87 -38.95 -7.54
C ALA A 506 -11.46 -38.79 -6.98
N PHE A 507 -10.62 -39.79 -7.22
CA PHE A 507 -9.20 -39.70 -6.93
C PHE A 507 -8.46 -39.09 -8.12
N LEU A 508 -7.79 -37.95 -7.89
CA LEU A 508 -7.12 -37.19 -8.97
C LEU A 508 -5.67 -37.64 -9.21
N GLY A 509 -5.08 -38.35 -8.26
CA GLY A 509 -3.67 -38.75 -8.34
C GLY A 509 -2.88 -38.43 -7.07
N THR A 510 -1.55 -38.49 -7.18
CA THR A 510 -0.64 -38.28 -6.03
C THR A 510 0.43 -37.28 -6.40
N ILE A 511 0.67 -36.31 -5.53
CA ILE A 511 1.70 -35.26 -5.68
C ILE A 511 2.65 -35.34 -4.50
N GLY A 512 3.93 -35.05 -4.71
CA GLY A 512 4.97 -35.12 -3.69
C GLY A 512 4.64 -34.32 -2.43
N LEU A 513 5.06 -34.80 -1.27
CA LEU A 513 4.74 -34.19 0.03
C LEU A 513 5.42 -32.83 0.25
N ASP A 514 6.43 -32.51 -0.53
CA ASP A 514 7.09 -31.21 -0.57
C ASP A 514 6.29 -30.11 -1.30
N TRP A 515 5.18 -30.50 -1.92
CA TRP A 515 4.21 -29.57 -2.49
C TRP A 515 3.07 -29.35 -1.51
N GLN A 516 2.78 -28.10 -1.18
CA GLN A 516 1.70 -27.70 -0.26
C GLN A 516 0.64 -26.93 -1.01
N PHE A 517 -0.57 -26.97 -0.47
CA PHE A 517 -1.71 -26.21 -0.98
C PHE A 517 -1.41 -24.70 -0.96
N ALA A 518 -1.61 -24.05 -2.09
CA ALA A 518 -1.46 -22.61 -2.25
C ALA A 518 -2.81 -21.93 -2.53
N GLY A 519 -3.70 -22.56 -3.31
CA GLY A 519 -5.01 -22.00 -3.59
C GLY A 519 -5.78 -22.74 -4.67
N VAL A 520 -7.00 -22.28 -4.90
CA VAL A 520 -7.84 -22.63 -6.04
C VAL A 520 -8.24 -21.33 -6.75
N ALA A 521 -8.02 -21.25 -8.04
CA ALA A 521 -8.32 -20.06 -8.84
C ALA A 521 -8.50 -20.39 -10.32
N PRO A 522 -9.09 -19.50 -11.13
CA PRO A 522 -9.33 -19.73 -12.56
C PRO A 522 -8.08 -19.46 -13.41
N ILE A 523 -6.97 -20.15 -13.12
CA ILE A 523 -5.65 -19.94 -13.71
C ILE A 523 -5.61 -20.32 -15.20
N SER A 524 -6.28 -21.42 -15.59
CA SER A 524 -6.30 -21.87 -16.99
C SER A 524 -7.32 -21.14 -17.85
N GLY A 525 -8.25 -20.43 -17.25
CA GLY A 525 -9.30 -19.69 -17.92
C GLY A 525 -10.47 -19.36 -17.00
N ALA A 526 -11.24 -18.35 -17.37
CA ALA A 526 -12.39 -17.88 -16.58
C ALA A 526 -13.38 -19.02 -16.26
N GLY A 527 -13.88 -19.02 -15.03
CA GLY A 527 -14.85 -20.03 -14.56
C GLY A 527 -14.25 -21.42 -14.29
N ARG A 528 -12.94 -21.58 -14.31
CA ARG A 528 -12.23 -22.80 -13.91
C ARG A 528 -11.91 -22.80 -12.42
N SER A 529 -11.74 -24.00 -11.87
CA SER A 529 -11.24 -24.21 -10.49
C SER A 529 -9.95 -25.03 -10.58
N ASP A 530 -8.85 -24.35 -10.83
CA ASP A 530 -7.54 -24.99 -10.91
C ASP A 530 -6.86 -24.98 -9.55
N LEU A 531 -6.20 -26.10 -9.19
CA LEU A 531 -5.43 -26.24 -7.97
C LEU A 531 -4.03 -25.64 -8.15
N VAL A 532 -3.63 -24.75 -7.28
CA VAL A 532 -2.26 -24.24 -7.21
C VAL A 532 -1.55 -24.82 -5.99
N LEU A 533 -0.35 -25.34 -6.21
CA LEU A 533 0.52 -25.82 -5.16
C LEU A 533 1.84 -25.05 -5.17
N ARG A 534 2.47 -24.96 -3.98
CA ARG A 534 3.79 -24.35 -3.80
C ARG A 534 4.74 -25.38 -3.21
N ASN A 535 5.93 -25.49 -3.78
CA ASN A 535 7.01 -26.34 -3.25
C ASN A 535 7.69 -25.64 -2.06
N VAL A 536 7.71 -26.30 -0.91
CA VAL A 536 8.25 -25.75 0.35
C VAL A 536 9.77 -25.61 0.36
N ASN A 537 10.46 -26.36 -0.48
CA ASN A 537 11.93 -26.37 -0.52
C ASN A 537 12.48 -25.37 -1.54
N THR A 538 11.75 -25.11 -2.62
CA THR A 538 12.22 -24.28 -3.74
C THR A 538 11.45 -22.97 -3.89
N GLY A 539 10.22 -22.89 -3.35
CA GLY A 539 9.30 -21.77 -3.58
C GLY A 539 8.62 -21.77 -4.96
N ALA A 540 8.77 -22.84 -5.74
CA ALA A 540 8.13 -22.99 -7.04
C ALA A 540 6.62 -23.13 -6.90
N PHE A 541 5.88 -22.49 -7.79
CA PHE A 541 4.42 -22.65 -7.95
C PHE A 541 4.12 -23.51 -9.18
N GLU A 542 3.15 -24.40 -9.03
CA GLU A 542 2.64 -25.25 -10.11
C GLU A 542 1.11 -25.28 -10.06
N VAL A 543 0.49 -25.11 -11.22
CA VAL A 543 -0.96 -25.23 -11.39
C VAL A 543 -1.33 -26.59 -11.91
N TYR A 544 -2.40 -27.15 -11.39
CA TYR A 544 -3.02 -28.40 -11.79
C TYR A 544 -4.44 -28.11 -12.29
N ASN A 545 -4.63 -28.25 -13.59
CA ASN A 545 -5.93 -27.99 -14.21
C ASN A 545 -6.88 -29.17 -13.96
N ILE A 546 -8.02 -28.88 -13.37
CA ILE A 546 -9.01 -29.88 -13.00
C ILE A 546 -10.33 -29.59 -13.74
N ALA A 547 -10.89 -30.60 -14.39
CA ALA A 547 -12.22 -30.55 -15.01
C ALA A 547 -12.85 -31.94 -15.02
N ASN A 548 -14.17 -32.01 -14.83
CA ASN A 548 -14.93 -33.27 -14.77
C ASN A 548 -14.29 -34.28 -13.80
N ASN A 549 -13.81 -33.78 -12.65
CA ASN A 549 -13.14 -34.58 -11.63
C ASN A 549 -11.89 -35.33 -12.13
N GLN A 550 -11.19 -34.75 -13.09
CA GLN A 550 -9.96 -35.30 -13.64
C GLN A 550 -8.86 -34.23 -13.71
N LEU A 551 -7.63 -34.64 -13.45
CA LEU A 551 -6.47 -33.83 -13.73
C LEU A 551 -6.22 -33.85 -15.23
N ILE A 552 -6.46 -32.72 -15.89
CA ILE A 552 -6.35 -32.60 -17.36
C ILE A 552 -5.04 -31.95 -17.83
N GLY A 553 -4.29 -31.36 -16.92
CA GLY A 553 -3.00 -30.74 -17.22
C GLY A 553 -2.29 -30.23 -15.98
N ALA A 554 -1.01 -29.91 -16.12
CA ALA A 554 -0.20 -29.23 -15.12
C ALA A 554 0.80 -28.29 -15.81
N ALA A 555 1.08 -27.14 -15.21
CA ALA A 555 2.03 -26.17 -15.72
C ALA A 555 2.76 -25.44 -14.58
N PRO A 556 4.07 -25.14 -14.73
CA PRO A 556 4.77 -24.30 -13.76
C PRO A 556 4.34 -22.85 -13.93
N LEU A 557 4.07 -22.15 -12.81
CA LEU A 557 3.81 -20.71 -12.82
C LEU A 557 5.08 -19.88 -12.56
N GLY A 558 6.11 -20.48 -11.96
CA GLY A 558 7.35 -19.78 -11.65
C GLY A 558 7.85 -20.09 -10.22
N THR A 559 8.88 -19.39 -9.80
CA THR A 559 9.51 -19.59 -8.48
C THR A 559 9.74 -18.26 -7.80
N VAL A 560 9.35 -18.14 -6.53
CA VAL A 560 9.70 -17.01 -5.67
C VAL A 560 10.55 -17.47 -4.49
N GLY A 561 11.35 -16.56 -3.96
CA GLY A 561 12.11 -16.82 -2.73
C GLY A 561 11.19 -17.27 -1.57
N LEU A 562 11.73 -18.08 -0.67
CA LEU A 562 10.97 -18.59 0.48
C LEU A 562 10.60 -17.49 1.49
N ASN A 563 11.24 -16.33 1.42
CA ASN A 563 10.90 -15.12 2.16
C ASN A 563 9.65 -14.38 1.62
N TRP A 564 9.16 -14.75 0.44
CA TRP A 564 7.87 -14.32 -0.07
C TRP A 564 6.76 -15.25 0.43
N GLN A 565 5.74 -14.66 0.97
CA GLN A 565 4.53 -15.32 1.45
C GLN A 565 3.42 -15.12 0.43
N LEU A 566 2.65 -16.17 0.17
CA LEU A 566 1.45 -16.02 -0.65
C LEU A 566 0.41 -15.24 0.16
N GLY A 567 -0.12 -14.19 -0.41
CA GLY A 567 -1.30 -13.49 0.09
C GLY A 567 -2.57 -14.22 -0.34
N GLY A 568 -2.71 -14.56 -1.62
CA GLY A 568 -3.89 -15.26 -2.12
C GLY A 568 -4.02 -15.15 -3.63
N PHE A 569 -5.11 -15.72 -4.13
CA PHE A 569 -5.53 -15.61 -5.52
C PHE A 569 -6.90 -14.95 -5.60
N ALA A 570 -7.09 -14.07 -6.60
CA ALA A 570 -8.36 -13.47 -6.97
C ALA A 570 -8.75 -13.89 -8.38
N ALA A 571 -10.05 -13.98 -8.66
CA ALA A 571 -10.51 -14.03 -10.05
C ALA A 571 -10.51 -12.60 -10.60
N ASP A 572 -9.94 -12.41 -11.79
CA ASP A 572 -10.03 -11.14 -12.50
C ASP A 572 -11.05 -11.28 -13.64
N PRO A 573 -12.14 -10.52 -13.66
CA PRO A 573 -13.07 -10.53 -14.77
C PRO A 573 -12.37 -10.05 -16.04
N PRO A 574 -12.51 -10.73 -17.17
CA PRO A 574 -11.88 -10.32 -18.42
C PRO A 574 -12.32 -8.89 -18.78
N THR A 575 -11.35 -8.02 -19.07
CA THR A 575 -11.60 -6.66 -19.54
C THR A 575 -12.50 -6.69 -20.77
N GLY A 576 -13.77 -6.32 -20.63
CA GLY A 576 -14.77 -6.32 -21.72
C GLY A 576 -16.14 -6.89 -21.39
N ALA A 577 -16.34 -7.54 -20.25
CA ALA A 577 -17.65 -8.02 -19.80
C ALA A 577 -18.35 -6.99 -18.92
N MET A 578 -18.78 -5.88 -19.48
CA MET A 578 -19.85 -5.08 -18.92
C MET A 578 -21.17 -5.83 -19.16
N GLY A 579 -21.72 -6.42 -18.11
CA GLY A 579 -23.11 -6.87 -18.07
C GLY A 579 -23.35 -8.32 -18.50
N SER A 580 -23.04 -9.26 -17.63
CA SER A 580 -23.84 -10.49 -17.54
C SER A 580 -24.41 -10.58 -16.13
N PRO A 581 -25.74 -10.73 -15.97
CA PRO A 581 -26.39 -10.88 -14.66
C PRO A 581 -26.06 -12.21 -13.97
N ASP A 582 -25.17 -13.00 -14.52
CA ASP A 582 -24.73 -14.32 -14.04
C ASP A 582 -23.27 -14.32 -13.53
N ALA A 583 -22.74 -13.20 -13.05
CA ALA A 583 -21.58 -13.22 -12.18
C ALA A 583 -22.02 -13.86 -10.86
N GLN A 584 -21.98 -15.19 -10.84
CA GLN A 584 -22.38 -15.99 -9.70
C GLN A 584 -21.49 -15.66 -8.49
N PRO A 585 -22.07 -15.64 -7.27
CA PRO A 585 -21.33 -15.49 -6.00
C PRO A 585 -20.27 -16.57 -5.76
N GLY A 586 -20.07 -17.50 -6.70
CA GLY A 586 -19.10 -18.59 -6.58
C GLY A 586 -17.64 -18.18 -6.66
N SER A 587 -17.31 -17.01 -7.22
CA SER A 587 -15.90 -16.59 -7.36
C SER A 587 -15.28 -16.07 -6.05
N THR A 588 -16.05 -15.42 -5.20
CA THR A 588 -15.59 -14.94 -3.88
C THR A 588 -15.32 -16.07 -2.89
N SER A 589 -16.08 -17.14 -2.94
CA SER A 589 -15.85 -18.28 -2.05
C SER A 589 -14.59 -19.08 -2.39
N GLN A 590 -14.12 -19.05 -3.64
CA GLN A 590 -12.87 -19.70 -4.05
C GLN A 590 -11.63 -18.96 -3.53
N LEU A 591 -11.71 -17.65 -3.40
CA LEU A 591 -10.65 -16.81 -2.90
C LEU A 591 -10.34 -17.00 -1.42
N VAL A 592 -11.37 -17.09 -0.64
CA VAL A 592 -11.32 -17.18 0.82
C VAL A 592 -10.55 -18.39 1.30
N GLN A 593 -10.45 -19.40 0.49
CA GLN A 593 -9.93 -20.70 0.90
C GLN A 593 -8.43 -20.88 0.70
N ALA A 594 -7.86 -20.16 -0.24
CA ALA A 594 -6.40 -20.07 -0.36
C ALA A 594 -5.76 -19.60 0.96
N MET A 595 -6.54 -18.98 1.82
CA MET A 595 -6.09 -18.25 2.99
C MET A 595 -6.26 -18.98 4.31
N ALA A 596 -7.16 -19.95 4.39
CA ALA A 596 -7.32 -20.77 5.58
C ALA A 596 -6.08 -21.62 5.90
N GLY A 597 -5.16 -21.76 4.94
CA GLY A 597 -3.89 -22.44 5.10
C GLY A 597 -2.72 -21.59 5.62
N PHE A 598 -2.86 -20.26 5.77
CA PHE A 598 -1.76 -19.35 6.06
C PHE A 598 -1.76 -18.70 7.45
N GLY A 599 -2.54 -19.20 8.39
CA GLY A 599 -2.49 -18.77 9.79
C GLY A 599 -1.22 -19.20 10.50
N GLY A 600 -0.05 -18.73 10.09
CA GLY A 600 1.24 -18.99 10.72
C GLY A 600 1.72 -17.84 11.58
N GLY A 601 1.08 -17.58 12.71
CA GLY A 601 1.67 -16.83 13.81
C GLY A 601 2.13 -17.81 14.88
N SER A 602 3.39 -17.72 15.32
CA SER A 602 3.93 -18.46 16.44
C SER A 602 3.10 -18.23 17.71
N GLY A 603 2.29 -19.20 18.08
CA GLY A 603 1.53 -19.17 19.32
C GLY A 603 0.33 -20.08 19.21
N ALA A 604 0.50 -21.35 19.57
CA ALA A 604 -0.51 -22.34 19.92
C ALA A 604 -1.90 -22.12 19.28
N ALA A 605 -1.98 -22.28 17.97
CA ALA A 605 -3.21 -22.58 17.28
C ALA A 605 -2.98 -23.87 16.50
N ASP A 606 -2.83 -24.95 17.25
CA ASP A 606 -3.02 -26.29 16.74
C ASP A 606 -4.47 -26.39 16.34
N GLY A 607 -4.78 -26.18 15.07
CA GLY A 607 -6.14 -26.42 14.71
C GLY A 607 -6.59 -26.09 13.31
N LEU A 608 -6.04 -25.13 12.68
CA LEU A 608 -6.26 -24.91 11.26
C LEU A 608 -5.04 -25.45 10.55
N ASN A 609 -5.19 -26.42 9.70
CA ASN A 609 -4.16 -27.13 8.96
C ASN A 609 -2.98 -26.27 8.51
N ALA A 610 -2.28 -25.69 9.43
CA ALA A 610 -0.99 -25.14 9.20
C ALA A 610 -0.04 -26.33 9.09
N ALA A 611 0.15 -26.83 7.89
CA ALA A 611 1.49 -27.33 7.63
C ALA A 611 2.38 -26.11 7.88
N PRO A 612 3.40 -26.21 8.74
CA PRO A 612 4.26 -25.09 9.02
C PRO A 612 4.88 -24.66 7.70
N LEU A 613 4.59 -23.46 7.24
CA LEU A 613 5.48 -22.73 6.38
C LEU A 613 6.70 -22.46 7.26
N GLY A 614 7.45 -23.52 7.48
CA GLY A 614 8.60 -23.53 8.33
C GLY A 614 9.78 -22.97 7.61
N ALA A 615 10.45 -22.14 8.32
CA ALA A 615 11.85 -21.85 8.22
C ALA A 615 12.27 -20.91 7.08
N ASP A 616 12.45 -19.68 7.49
CA ASP A 616 13.66 -18.89 7.30
C ASP A 616 14.69 -19.57 6.42
N ILE A 617 14.85 -19.14 5.20
CA ILE A 617 16.13 -19.20 4.52
C ILE A 617 16.24 -18.07 3.48
N SER A 618 17.30 -17.29 3.65
CA SER A 618 17.87 -16.33 2.72
C SER A 618 18.14 -16.91 1.34
N GLN A 619 17.40 -16.48 0.33
CA GLN A 619 17.88 -16.28 -1.05
C GLN A 619 16.73 -15.64 -1.85
N GLN A 620 16.94 -14.42 -2.28
CA GLN A 620 16.02 -13.68 -3.13
C GLN A 620 16.06 -14.24 -4.55
N GLN A 621 14.93 -14.70 -5.04
CA GLN A 621 14.68 -14.79 -6.49
C GLN A 621 13.22 -14.41 -6.73
N PHE A 622 13.01 -13.44 -7.60
CA PHE A 622 11.69 -12.99 -8.04
C PHE A 622 11.08 -14.01 -9.00
N LEU A 623 9.77 -14.07 -9.05
CA LEU A 623 9.09 -14.70 -10.17
C LEU A 623 9.53 -14.01 -11.46
N THR A 624 10.14 -14.75 -12.35
CA THR A 624 10.48 -14.22 -13.68
C THR A 624 9.22 -14.24 -14.53
N THR A 625 8.74 -13.05 -14.89
CA THR A 625 7.83 -12.93 -16.03
C THR A 625 8.57 -13.40 -17.28
N PRO A 626 7.92 -14.12 -18.22
CA PRO A 626 8.53 -14.35 -19.51
C PRO A 626 8.74 -12.99 -20.17
N HIS A 627 9.99 -12.62 -20.40
CA HIS A 627 10.29 -11.47 -21.25
C HIS A 627 9.81 -11.79 -22.67
N ALA A 628 8.95 -10.94 -23.22
CA ALA A 628 8.58 -10.97 -24.61
C ALA A 628 9.75 -10.52 -25.49
#